data_5e0c1524db68feea14529a40432cb891
#
_entry.id   5e0c1524db68feea14529a40432cb891
#
_cell.length_a   1.000
_cell.length_b   1.000
_cell.length_c   1.000
_cell.angle_alpha   90.00
_cell.angle_beta   90.00
_cell.angle_gamma   90.00
#
_symmetry.space_group_name_H-M   'P 1'
#
loop_
_entity.id
_entity.type
_entity.pdbx_description
1 polymer ?
#
loop_
_entity_poly.entity_id
_entity_poly.type
_entity_poly.pdbx_seq_one_letter_code
_entity_poly.pdbx_strand_id
1 'polypeptide(L)'
;AAMSHVHVSFETPEYVANADGTGTLRLLEAIRILGLEKKSKIHQASTSELYGKVQETPQSEMTPFYPRSPYAVAKMYAYWITVNYREAYGIFACNGILFNHESPVRGETFVTRKITRAASKIALGLQDKLYLGNLDAKRDWGHAKDYVKMMWMILQAPEPEDWVIATGQTTAVRDFVKFAFAYAGINLRFEGAGVDEVGVVDSLNFEKAKELNLNLSHLTIGQTMVCVDPRYFRPTEVDLLLGDPSKAEKKLGWK
;
A
#
# COMPACT_ATOMS: atom_id res chain seq x y z
N ALA A 1 9.67 -4.92 14.63
CA ALA A 1 9.19 -4.73 13.26
C ALA A 1 7.73 -5.13 13.16
N ALA A 2 6.97 -4.48 12.31
CA ALA A 2 5.55 -4.72 12.13
C ALA A 2 5.28 -5.80 11.06
N MET A 3 4.12 -6.46 11.17
CA MET A 3 3.60 -7.36 10.16
C MET A 3 2.68 -6.56 9.22
N SER A 4 3.13 -6.26 7.99
CA SER A 4 2.47 -5.32 7.08
C SER A 4 1.53 -5.97 6.04
N HIS A 5 1.33 -7.30 6.08
CA HIS A 5 0.51 -8.00 5.11
C HIS A 5 -0.93 -8.14 5.60
N VAL A 6 -1.85 -7.34 5.06
CA VAL A 6 -3.24 -7.27 5.52
C VAL A 6 -3.95 -8.63 5.50
N HIS A 7 -3.80 -9.43 4.43
CA HIS A 7 -4.46 -10.74 4.33
C HIS A 7 -4.02 -11.67 5.48
N VAL A 8 -2.71 -11.77 5.73
CA VAL A 8 -2.15 -12.61 6.81
C VAL A 8 -2.66 -12.19 8.20
N SER A 9 -3.07 -10.93 8.38
CA SER A 9 -3.63 -10.48 9.67
C SER A 9 -4.94 -11.18 10.04
N PHE A 10 -5.69 -11.68 9.07
CA PHE A 10 -6.90 -12.48 9.33
C PHE A 10 -6.55 -13.90 9.77
N GLU A 11 -5.39 -14.43 9.40
CA GLU A 11 -4.91 -15.76 9.78
C GLU A 11 -4.22 -15.75 11.15
N THR A 12 -3.55 -14.64 11.50
CA THR A 12 -2.76 -14.51 12.74
C THR A 12 -3.07 -13.21 13.50
N PRO A 13 -4.34 -12.96 13.90
CA PRO A 13 -4.76 -11.67 14.46
C PRO A 13 -4.08 -11.33 15.79
N GLU A 14 -3.87 -12.31 16.68
CA GLU A 14 -3.19 -12.08 17.97
C GLU A 14 -1.72 -11.69 17.79
N TYR A 15 -1.01 -12.36 16.88
CA TYR A 15 0.37 -12.00 16.57
C TYR A 15 0.46 -10.55 16.05
N VAL A 16 -0.46 -10.18 15.15
CA VAL A 16 -0.50 -8.82 14.58
C VAL A 16 -0.83 -7.79 15.66
N ALA A 17 -1.80 -8.05 16.54
CA ALA A 17 -2.12 -7.17 17.66
C ALA A 17 -0.91 -6.97 18.59
N ASN A 18 -0.19 -8.04 18.89
CA ASN A 18 1.00 -8.00 19.74
C ASN A 18 2.18 -7.28 19.07
N ALA A 19 2.47 -7.56 17.80
CA ALA A 19 3.59 -6.97 17.08
C ALA A 19 3.33 -5.50 16.69
N ASP A 20 2.19 -5.22 16.08
CA ASP A 20 1.89 -3.94 15.46
C ASP A 20 1.23 -2.94 16.42
N GLY A 21 0.41 -3.42 17.36
CA GLY A 21 -0.23 -2.60 18.37
C GLY A 21 0.63 -2.44 19.62
N THR A 22 0.68 -3.48 20.47
CA THR A 22 1.41 -3.42 21.74
C THR A 22 2.91 -3.27 21.57
N GLY A 23 3.48 -3.68 20.43
CA GLY A 23 4.90 -3.45 20.11
C GLY A 23 5.24 -1.96 20.12
N THR A 24 4.38 -1.10 19.58
CA THR A 24 4.54 0.36 19.61
C THR A 24 4.52 0.89 21.05
N LEU A 25 3.56 0.44 21.87
CA LEU A 25 3.50 0.82 23.28
C LEU A 25 4.80 0.47 24.03
N ARG A 26 5.36 -0.72 23.81
CA ARG A 26 6.60 -1.16 24.47
C ARG A 26 7.79 -0.25 24.14
N LEU A 27 7.88 0.24 22.91
CA LEU A 27 8.94 1.19 22.51
C LEU A 27 8.74 2.56 23.18
N LEU A 28 7.51 3.06 23.22
CA LEU A 28 7.17 4.32 23.90
C LEU A 28 7.45 4.23 25.40
N GLU A 29 7.07 3.14 26.07
CA GLU A 29 7.37 2.89 27.48
C GLU A 29 8.87 2.78 27.73
N ALA A 30 9.62 2.12 26.87
CA ALA A 30 11.07 2.05 27.01
C ALA A 30 11.72 3.46 27.01
N ILE A 31 11.25 4.36 26.11
CA ILE A 31 11.71 5.74 26.05
C ILE A 31 11.37 6.49 27.36
N ARG A 32 10.15 6.32 27.86
CA ARG A 32 9.68 6.95 29.10
C ARG A 32 10.48 6.44 30.32
N ILE A 33 10.61 5.11 30.47
CA ILE A 33 11.34 4.50 31.60
C ILE A 33 12.81 4.91 31.63
N LEU A 34 13.41 5.10 30.45
CA LEU A 34 14.83 5.50 30.34
C LEU A 34 15.04 7.02 30.42
N GLY A 35 13.99 7.83 30.61
CA GLY A 35 14.09 9.29 30.68
C GLY A 35 14.59 9.92 29.37
N LEU A 36 14.19 9.34 28.23
CA LEU A 36 14.63 9.78 26.90
C LEU A 36 13.59 10.67 26.17
N GLU A 37 12.53 11.11 26.84
CA GLU A 37 11.39 11.84 26.24
C GLU A 37 11.83 13.11 25.50
N LYS A 38 12.82 13.82 26.05
CA LYS A 38 13.35 15.07 25.46
C LYS A 38 14.49 14.86 24.47
N LYS A 39 14.97 13.64 24.34
CA LYS A 39 16.11 13.30 23.47
C LYS A 39 15.68 12.53 22.22
N SER A 40 14.56 11.79 22.31
CA SER A 40 14.08 10.91 21.23
C SER A 40 13.03 11.59 20.39
N LYS A 41 13.14 11.42 19.08
CA LYS A 41 12.09 11.75 18.13
C LYS A 41 11.59 10.46 17.48
N ILE A 42 10.27 10.26 17.43
CA ILE A 42 9.65 9.03 16.99
C ILE A 42 8.78 9.30 15.78
N HIS A 43 8.97 8.52 14.73
CA HIS A 43 8.03 8.38 13.62
C HIS A 43 7.36 7.02 13.71
N GLN A 44 6.06 7.01 14.02
CA GLN A 44 5.23 5.81 13.92
C GLN A 44 4.74 5.66 12.50
N ALA A 45 5.13 4.59 11.84
CA ALA A 45 4.61 4.23 10.54
C ALA A 45 3.15 3.75 10.70
N SER A 46 2.23 4.66 10.48
CA SER A 46 0.81 4.38 10.42
C SER A 46 0.39 4.00 8.99
N THR A 47 -0.87 3.93 8.67
CA THR A 47 -1.34 3.35 7.41
C THR A 47 -2.66 3.95 6.95
N SER A 48 -2.86 4.10 5.65
CA SER A 48 -4.15 4.45 5.06
C SER A 48 -5.26 3.41 5.32
N GLU A 49 -4.90 2.18 5.70
CA GLU A 49 -5.87 1.14 6.08
C GLU A 49 -6.68 1.51 7.35
N LEU A 50 -6.24 2.53 8.13
CA LEU A 50 -7.03 3.07 9.23
C LEU A 50 -8.39 3.62 8.76
N TYR A 51 -8.42 4.24 7.58
CA TYR A 51 -9.64 4.80 7.00
C TYR A 51 -10.65 3.71 6.61
N GLY A 52 -10.18 2.55 6.14
CA GLY A 52 -10.94 1.35 5.90
C GLY A 52 -12.23 1.56 5.12
N LYS A 53 -13.40 1.52 5.80
CA LYS A 53 -14.68 1.95 5.20
C LYS A 53 -14.71 3.48 5.19
N VAL A 54 -14.24 4.03 4.11
CA VAL A 54 -13.96 5.46 3.92
C VAL A 54 -15.17 6.33 4.27
N GLN A 55 -14.99 7.32 5.14
CA GLN A 55 -16.04 8.25 5.59
C GLN A 55 -16.02 9.56 4.81
N GLU A 56 -14.86 9.92 4.24
CA GLU A 56 -14.64 11.13 3.44
C GLU A 56 -13.65 10.84 2.31
N THR A 57 -13.73 11.59 1.22
CA THR A 57 -12.80 11.48 0.08
C THR A 57 -12.47 12.89 -0.45
N PRO A 58 -11.19 13.25 -0.57
CA PRO A 58 -10.01 12.50 -0.14
C PRO A 58 -9.87 12.40 1.38
N GLN A 59 -9.08 11.45 1.87
CA GLN A 59 -8.83 11.27 3.30
C GLN A 59 -7.72 12.20 3.78
N SER A 60 -8.02 12.94 4.86
CA SER A 60 -7.08 13.84 5.56
C SER A 60 -6.75 13.32 6.96
N GLU A 61 -5.92 14.05 7.69
CA GLU A 61 -5.60 13.76 9.09
C GLU A 61 -6.82 13.85 10.02
N MET A 62 -7.90 14.50 9.57
CA MET A 62 -9.13 14.70 10.36
C MET A 62 -10.23 13.70 9.99
N THR A 63 -10.06 12.94 8.91
CA THR A 63 -11.04 11.95 8.47
C THR A 63 -11.19 10.84 9.50
N PRO A 64 -12.43 10.51 9.95
CA PRO A 64 -12.65 9.43 10.91
C PRO A 64 -12.16 8.08 10.41
N PHE A 65 -11.55 7.31 11.32
CA PHE A 65 -11.08 5.95 11.03
C PHE A 65 -12.22 4.93 11.14
N TYR A 66 -12.22 3.97 10.21
CA TYR A 66 -13.14 2.83 10.22
C TYR A 66 -12.40 1.56 9.73
N PRO A 67 -11.50 0.98 10.53
CA PRO A 67 -10.63 -0.12 10.10
C PRO A 67 -11.41 -1.35 9.64
N ARG A 68 -10.87 -2.04 8.64
CA ARG A 68 -11.51 -3.20 7.99
C ARG A 68 -10.64 -4.46 8.02
N SER A 69 -9.64 -4.52 8.92
CA SER A 69 -8.81 -5.70 9.10
C SER A 69 -8.19 -5.72 10.50
N PRO A 70 -7.79 -6.91 11.03
CA PRO A 70 -7.03 -6.99 12.27
C PRO A 70 -5.73 -6.16 12.22
N TYR A 71 -5.05 -6.11 11.08
CA TYR A 71 -3.92 -5.22 10.83
C TYR A 71 -4.28 -3.75 11.08
N ALA A 72 -5.35 -3.27 10.46
CA ALA A 72 -5.77 -1.88 10.59
C ALA A 72 -6.17 -1.54 12.04
N VAL A 73 -6.84 -2.46 12.76
CA VAL A 73 -7.18 -2.28 14.17
C VAL A 73 -5.93 -2.19 15.04
N ALA A 74 -4.93 -3.06 14.82
CA ALA A 74 -3.66 -3.01 15.55
C ALA A 74 -2.89 -1.71 15.28
N LYS A 75 -2.87 -1.25 14.03
CA LYS A 75 -2.27 0.04 13.64
C LYS A 75 -3.04 1.23 14.19
N MET A 76 -4.36 1.14 14.36
CA MET A 76 -5.16 2.17 15.01
C MET A 76 -4.80 2.30 16.49
N TYR A 77 -4.60 1.19 17.19
CA TYR A 77 -4.06 1.23 18.55
C TYR A 77 -2.69 1.92 18.58
N ALA A 78 -1.77 1.53 17.67
CA ALA A 78 -0.45 2.14 17.57
C ALA A 78 -0.51 3.65 17.29
N TYR A 79 -1.43 4.08 16.43
CA TYR A 79 -1.68 5.50 16.15
C TYR A 79 -2.09 6.25 17.42
N TRP A 80 -3.13 5.82 18.10
CA TRP A 80 -3.68 6.52 19.26
C TRP A 80 -2.76 6.46 20.48
N ILE A 81 -2.03 5.38 20.70
CA ILE A 81 -1.06 5.33 21.78
C ILE A 81 0.12 6.28 21.53
N THR A 82 0.50 6.48 20.28
CA THR A 82 1.51 7.49 19.89
C THR A 82 1.03 8.91 20.18
N VAL A 83 -0.22 9.23 19.82
CA VAL A 83 -0.85 10.52 20.17
C VAL A 83 -0.90 10.70 21.67
N ASN A 84 -1.38 9.70 22.41
CA ASN A 84 -1.48 9.75 23.86
C ASN A 84 -0.14 10.03 24.54
N TYR A 85 0.94 9.34 24.13
CA TYR A 85 2.27 9.53 24.70
C TYR A 85 2.90 10.88 24.34
N ARG A 86 2.60 11.41 23.17
CA ARG A 86 2.95 12.78 22.77
C ARG A 86 2.34 13.79 23.72
N GLU A 87 1.03 13.67 23.99
CA GLU A 87 0.29 14.61 24.81
C GLU A 87 0.56 14.45 26.31
N ALA A 88 0.62 13.22 26.81
CA ALA A 88 0.80 12.95 28.24
C ALA A 88 2.22 13.18 28.73
N TYR A 89 3.24 12.86 27.93
CA TYR A 89 4.65 12.87 28.35
C TYR A 89 5.50 13.87 27.58
N GLY A 90 4.96 14.56 26.60
CA GLY A 90 5.67 15.54 25.77
C GLY A 90 6.79 14.91 24.94
N ILE A 91 6.62 13.66 24.51
CA ILE A 91 7.54 12.98 23.60
C ILE A 91 7.34 13.57 22.21
N PHE A 92 8.41 13.84 21.47
CA PHE A 92 8.30 14.20 20.06
C PHE A 92 7.94 12.94 19.25
N ALA A 93 6.64 12.63 19.19
CA ALA A 93 6.11 11.44 18.53
C ALA A 93 5.08 11.81 17.46
N CYS A 94 5.32 11.40 16.23
CA CYS A 94 4.51 11.71 15.05
C CYS A 94 3.97 10.43 14.42
N ASN A 95 2.75 10.48 13.89
CA ASN A 95 2.26 9.45 12.99
C ASN A 95 2.40 9.90 11.53
N GLY A 96 2.96 9.05 10.67
CA GLY A 96 2.82 9.17 9.23
C GLY A 96 1.73 8.22 8.75
N ILE A 97 0.60 8.73 8.30
CA ILE A 97 -0.48 7.92 7.72
C ILE A 97 -0.09 7.63 6.27
N LEU A 98 0.66 6.54 6.11
CA LEU A 98 1.26 6.18 4.83
C LEU A 98 0.23 5.52 3.92
N PHE A 99 0.03 6.09 2.74
CA PHE A 99 -0.65 5.43 1.63
C PHE A 99 0.29 4.40 0.98
N ASN A 100 -0.19 3.68 -0.01
CA ASN A 100 0.59 2.61 -0.60
C ASN A 100 1.86 3.17 -1.27
N HIS A 101 3.00 2.60 -0.95
CA HIS A 101 4.28 3.04 -1.50
C HIS A 101 5.11 1.85 -1.97
N GLU A 102 5.62 1.99 -3.18
CA GLU A 102 6.15 0.88 -3.96
C GLU A 102 7.58 1.14 -4.42
N SER A 103 8.30 0.07 -4.69
CA SER A 103 9.64 0.12 -5.26
C SER A 103 10.01 -1.21 -5.93
N PRO A 104 11.12 -1.29 -6.67
CA PRO A 104 11.61 -2.56 -7.22
C PRO A 104 11.88 -3.65 -6.19
N VAL A 105 12.08 -3.29 -4.91
CA VAL A 105 12.30 -4.21 -3.79
C VAL A 105 11.05 -4.46 -2.93
N ARG A 106 9.86 -4.07 -3.41
CA ARG A 106 8.60 -4.39 -2.73
C ARG A 106 8.46 -5.91 -2.52
N GLY A 107 7.90 -6.32 -1.38
CA GLY A 107 7.67 -7.74 -1.10
C GLY A 107 6.80 -8.40 -2.18
N GLU A 108 7.17 -9.61 -2.57
CA GLU A 108 6.64 -10.31 -3.76
C GLU A 108 5.16 -10.66 -3.70
N THR A 109 4.60 -10.74 -2.50
CA THR A 109 3.18 -11.04 -2.23
C THR A 109 2.28 -9.80 -2.33
N PHE A 110 2.85 -8.59 -2.34
CA PHE A 110 2.07 -7.37 -2.50
C PHE A 110 1.64 -7.18 -3.96
N VAL A 111 0.43 -6.62 -4.15
CA VAL A 111 -0.27 -6.61 -5.45
C VAL A 111 0.57 -6.04 -6.59
N THR A 112 1.24 -4.92 -6.42
CA THR A 112 2.05 -4.29 -7.46
C THR A 112 3.22 -5.17 -7.88
N ARG A 113 3.97 -5.70 -6.90
CA ARG A 113 5.11 -6.59 -7.18
C ARG A 113 4.66 -7.94 -7.75
N LYS A 114 3.54 -8.48 -7.26
CA LYS A 114 2.91 -9.68 -7.83
C LYS A 114 2.58 -9.49 -9.30
N ILE A 115 1.97 -8.35 -9.66
CA ILE A 115 1.62 -8.01 -11.05
C ILE A 115 2.86 -7.88 -11.93
N THR A 116 3.84 -7.07 -11.52
CA THR A 116 5.04 -6.83 -12.35
C THR A 116 5.86 -8.10 -12.56
N ARG A 117 5.99 -8.93 -11.53
CA ARG A 117 6.65 -10.24 -11.66
C ARG A 117 5.90 -11.18 -12.58
N ALA A 118 4.56 -11.24 -12.46
CA ALA A 118 3.76 -12.09 -13.35
C ALA A 118 3.85 -11.62 -14.79
N ALA A 119 3.73 -10.31 -15.06
CA ALA A 119 3.87 -9.76 -16.40
C ALA A 119 5.23 -10.13 -17.04
N SER A 120 6.33 -9.97 -16.26
CA SER A 120 7.66 -10.36 -16.72
C SER A 120 7.79 -11.87 -16.98
N LYS A 121 7.29 -12.71 -16.07
CA LYS A 121 7.34 -14.17 -16.22
C LYS A 121 6.50 -14.66 -17.39
N ILE A 122 5.32 -14.10 -17.60
CA ILE A 122 4.44 -14.41 -18.73
C ILE A 122 5.11 -14.03 -20.04
N ALA A 123 5.70 -12.83 -20.12
CA ALA A 123 6.44 -12.39 -21.30
C ALA A 123 7.67 -13.28 -21.63
N LEU A 124 8.25 -13.92 -20.62
CA LEU A 124 9.35 -14.88 -20.76
C LEU A 124 8.90 -16.33 -20.97
N GLY A 125 7.59 -16.62 -20.99
CA GLY A 125 7.06 -17.99 -21.10
C GLY A 125 7.25 -18.85 -19.83
N LEU A 126 7.50 -18.23 -18.68
CA LEU A 126 7.76 -18.90 -17.40
C LEU A 126 6.52 -19.01 -16.50
N GLN A 127 5.41 -18.43 -16.91
CA GLN A 127 4.14 -18.44 -16.18
C GLN A 127 2.99 -18.27 -17.18
N ASP A 128 1.88 -18.98 -16.97
CA ASP A 128 0.74 -18.95 -17.89
C ASP A 128 -0.26 -17.84 -17.55
N LYS A 129 -0.55 -17.63 -16.25
CA LYS A 129 -1.61 -16.73 -15.80
C LYS A 129 -1.25 -16.01 -14.50
N LEU A 130 -1.81 -14.81 -14.35
CA LEU A 130 -1.83 -14.03 -13.10
C LEU A 130 -3.21 -14.18 -12.45
N TYR A 131 -3.24 -14.51 -11.16
CA TYR A 131 -4.47 -14.58 -10.36
C TYR A 131 -4.51 -13.43 -9.38
N LEU A 132 -5.61 -12.65 -9.38
CA LEU A 132 -5.85 -11.49 -8.53
C LEU A 132 -7.23 -11.57 -7.86
N GLY A 133 -7.48 -10.73 -6.87
CA GLY A 133 -8.80 -10.50 -6.30
C GLY A 133 -9.53 -9.36 -7.01
N ASN A 134 -10.03 -8.38 -6.22
CA ASN A 134 -10.78 -7.25 -6.73
C ASN A 134 -9.94 -6.35 -7.66
N LEU A 135 -10.28 -6.35 -8.95
CA LEU A 135 -9.61 -5.54 -9.98
C LEU A 135 -10.02 -4.06 -9.96
N ASP A 136 -11.18 -3.74 -9.37
CA ASP A 136 -11.72 -2.38 -9.32
C ASP A 136 -11.24 -1.58 -8.12
N ALA A 137 -10.59 -2.24 -7.15
CA ALA A 137 -10.03 -1.57 -5.99
C ALA A 137 -9.05 -0.46 -6.42
N LYS A 138 -9.27 0.74 -5.88
CA LYS A 138 -8.48 1.93 -6.20
C LYS A 138 -7.52 2.26 -5.06
N ARG A 139 -6.27 2.51 -5.40
CA ARG A 139 -5.22 2.84 -4.43
C ARG A 139 -4.42 4.07 -4.88
N ASP A 140 -4.05 4.86 -3.90
CA ASP A 140 -3.07 5.92 -4.06
C ASP A 140 -1.69 5.27 -3.89
N TRP A 141 -0.94 5.17 -4.97
CA TRP A 141 0.40 4.57 -5.00
C TRP A 141 1.47 5.62 -5.26
N GLY A 142 2.43 5.71 -4.35
CA GLY A 142 3.61 6.55 -4.51
C GLY A 142 4.91 5.75 -4.55
N HIS A 143 6.04 6.43 -4.74
CA HIS A 143 7.34 5.80 -4.71
C HIS A 143 7.94 5.81 -3.29
N ALA A 144 8.49 4.69 -2.84
CA ALA A 144 9.00 4.52 -1.47
C ALA A 144 10.08 5.54 -1.07
N LYS A 145 10.88 6.04 -2.03
CA LYS A 145 11.90 7.08 -1.76
C LYS A 145 11.29 8.38 -1.26
N ASP A 146 10.16 8.80 -1.85
CA ASP A 146 9.48 10.03 -1.49
C ASP A 146 8.86 9.90 -0.11
N TYR A 147 8.31 8.74 0.20
CA TYR A 147 7.75 8.43 1.52
C TYR A 147 8.82 8.41 2.61
N VAL A 148 9.98 7.79 2.36
CA VAL A 148 11.11 7.81 3.30
C VAL A 148 11.65 9.22 3.51
N LYS A 149 11.72 10.03 2.46
CA LYS A 149 12.06 11.45 2.55
C LYS A 149 11.09 12.18 3.48
N MET A 150 9.78 11.96 3.31
CA MET A 150 8.76 12.57 4.17
C MET A 150 8.87 12.10 5.62
N MET A 151 9.14 10.82 5.89
CA MET A 151 9.37 10.31 7.25
C MET A 151 10.51 11.07 7.95
N TRP A 152 11.59 11.36 7.22
CA TRP A 152 12.69 12.16 7.75
C TRP A 152 12.27 13.62 7.98
N MET A 153 11.55 14.24 7.03
CA MET A 153 11.08 15.63 7.14
C MET A 153 10.16 15.84 8.34
N ILE A 154 9.26 14.91 8.62
CA ILE A 154 8.38 14.92 9.80
C ILE A 154 9.20 15.04 11.09
N LEU A 155 10.31 14.32 11.20
CA LEU A 155 11.18 14.37 12.38
C LEU A 155 12.02 15.65 12.46
N GLN A 156 12.09 16.46 11.40
CA GLN A 156 12.73 17.76 11.37
C GLN A 156 11.75 18.92 11.65
N ALA A 157 10.44 18.63 11.68
CA ALA A 157 9.42 19.64 11.97
C ALA A 157 9.63 20.26 13.36
N PRO A 158 9.19 21.53 13.58
CA PRO A 158 9.33 22.20 14.89
C PRO A 158 8.47 21.54 15.97
N GLU A 159 7.30 21.00 15.59
CA GLU A 159 6.34 20.39 16.50
C GLU A 159 5.93 19.00 16.01
N PRO A 160 5.63 18.07 16.96
CA PRO A 160 5.17 16.75 16.59
C PRO A 160 3.68 16.78 16.17
N GLU A 161 3.42 16.39 14.94
CA GLU A 161 2.06 16.30 14.37
C GLU A 161 1.85 14.97 13.65
N ASP A 162 0.59 14.70 13.25
CA ASP A 162 0.25 13.57 12.40
C ASP A 162 0.10 14.03 10.94
N TRP A 163 0.48 13.19 9.98
CA TRP A 163 0.67 13.56 8.59
C TRP A 163 0.13 12.51 7.64
N VAL A 164 -0.73 12.90 6.70
CA VAL A 164 -1.07 12.08 5.54
C VAL A 164 0.07 12.14 4.54
N ILE A 165 0.54 10.97 4.10
CA ILE A 165 1.58 10.82 3.10
C ILE A 165 0.98 10.04 1.92
N ALA A 166 0.62 10.77 0.87
CA ALA A 166 -0.12 10.30 -0.29
C ALA A 166 0.26 11.09 -1.54
N THR A 167 -0.06 10.58 -2.72
CA THR A 167 0.17 11.30 -3.98
C THR A 167 -1.00 12.20 -4.37
N GLY A 168 -2.18 12.00 -3.76
CA GLY A 168 -3.41 12.67 -4.18
C GLY A 168 -4.00 12.13 -5.49
N GLN A 169 -3.49 11.00 -5.98
CA GLN A 169 -3.97 10.35 -7.19
C GLN A 169 -4.26 8.87 -6.93
N THR A 170 -5.29 8.33 -7.57
CA THR A 170 -5.65 6.93 -7.40
C THR A 170 -5.69 6.20 -8.74
N THR A 171 -5.25 4.95 -8.71
CA THR A 171 -5.25 4.05 -9.87
C THR A 171 -5.95 2.74 -9.49
N ALA A 172 -6.78 2.22 -10.39
CA ALA A 172 -7.39 0.90 -10.20
C ALA A 172 -6.34 -0.22 -10.40
N VAL A 173 -6.52 -1.33 -9.68
CA VAL A 173 -5.67 -2.52 -9.87
C VAL A 173 -5.66 -2.96 -11.34
N ARG A 174 -6.81 -2.94 -12.00
CA ARG A 174 -6.99 -3.23 -13.43
C ARG A 174 -6.07 -2.39 -14.31
N ASP A 175 -6.00 -1.07 -14.05
CA ASP A 175 -5.18 -0.18 -14.85
C ASP A 175 -3.70 -0.42 -14.63
N PHE A 176 -3.31 -0.70 -13.37
CA PHE A 176 -1.93 -1.08 -13.08
C PHE A 176 -1.53 -2.39 -13.78
N VAL A 177 -2.44 -3.37 -13.87
CA VAL A 177 -2.21 -4.60 -14.67
C VAL A 177 -1.96 -4.23 -16.12
N LYS A 178 -2.85 -3.41 -16.74
CA LYS A 178 -2.67 -2.96 -18.14
C LYS A 178 -1.32 -2.29 -18.35
N PHE A 179 -0.91 -1.38 -17.47
CA PHE A 179 0.39 -0.70 -17.57
C PHE A 179 1.57 -1.68 -17.47
N ALA A 180 1.53 -2.61 -16.53
CA ALA A 180 2.62 -3.57 -16.35
C ALA A 180 2.79 -4.51 -17.54
N PHE A 181 1.69 -4.99 -18.13
CA PHE A 181 1.70 -5.85 -19.29
C PHE A 181 2.08 -5.09 -20.56
N ALA A 182 1.54 -3.88 -20.77
CA ALA A 182 1.88 -3.04 -21.90
C ALA A 182 3.37 -2.66 -21.93
N TYR A 183 3.99 -2.50 -20.76
CA TYR A 183 5.44 -2.28 -20.65
C TYR A 183 6.25 -3.46 -21.23
N ALA A 184 5.76 -4.68 -21.11
CA ALA A 184 6.36 -5.88 -21.70
C ALA A 184 5.91 -6.14 -23.16
N GLY A 185 5.15 -5.22 -23.77
CA GLY A 185 4.64 -5.36 -25.14
C GLY A 185 3.34 -6.16 -25.26
N ILE A 186 2.64 -6.42 -24.15
CA ILE A 186 1.39 -7.20 -24.11
C ILE A 186 0.24 -6.27 -23.75
N ASN A 187 -0.62 -5.93 -24.70
CA ASN A 187 -1.81 -5.13 -24.40
C ASN A 187 -2.97 -6.06 -24.01
N LEU A 188 -3.67 -5.70 -22.96
CA LEU A 188 -4.77 -6.50 -22.43
C LEU A 188 -6.12 -5.76 -22.58
N ARG A 189 -7.17 -6.51 -22.94
CA ARG A 189 -8.55 -6.11 -22.68
C ARG A 189 -9.17 -7.02 -21.62
N PHE A 190 -10.16 -6.53 -20.92
CA PHE A 190 -10.88 -7.28 -19.89
C PHE A 190 -12.28 -7.64 -20.39
N GLU A 191 -12.70 -8.86 -20.09
CA GLU A 191 -13.96 -9.46 -20.47
C GLU A 191 -14.62 -10.09 -19.25
N GLY A 192 -15.97 -10.12 -19.20
CA GLY A 192 -16.72 -10.63 -18.04
C GLY A 192 -16.83 -9.61 -16.93
N ALA A 193 -17.24 -10.06 -15.75
CA ALA A 193 -17.41 -9.24 -14.55
C ALA A 193 -17.25 -10.06 -13.27
N GLY A 194 -16.81 -9.41 -12.19
CA GLY A 194 -16.67 -10.03 -10.87
C GLY A 194 -15.66 -11.19 -10.87
N VAL A 195 -16.10 -12.36 -10.40
CA VAL A 195 -15.23 -13.56 -10.32
C VAL A 195 -14.98 -14.23 -11.67
N ASP A 196 -15.83 -13.97 -12.64
CA ASP A 196 -15.71 -14.51 -14.01
C ASP A 196 -14.93 -13.57 -14.94
N GLU A 197 -14.41 -12.48 -14.41
CA GLU A 197 -13.66 -11.52 -15.19
C GLU A 197 -12.27 -12.05 -15.53
N VAL A 198 -11.87 -11.87 -16.80
CA VAL A 198 -10.56 -12.28 -17.32
C VAL A 198 -9.90 -11.15 -18.09
N GLY A 199 -8.59 -11.06 -18.00
CA GLY A 199 -7.76 -10.23 -18.88
C GLY A 199 -7.18 -11.10 -19.99
N VAL A 200 -7.48 -10.74 -21.23
CA VAL A 200 -7.02 -11.47 -22.42
C VAL A 200 -6.10 -10.60 -23.27
N VAL A 201 -5.21 -11.24 -24.03
CA VAL A 201 -4.33 -10.55 -24.98
C VAL A 201 -5.19 -9.89 -26.06
N ASP A 202 -5.14 -8.57 -26.12
CA ASP A 202 -5.79 -7.76 -27.15
C ASP A 202 -4.89 -7.52 -28.36
N SER A 203 -3.64 -7.16 -28.11
CA SER A 203 -2.62 -7.01 -29.14
C SER A 203 -1.22 -7.22 -28.55
N LEU A 204 -0.24 -7.50 -29.44
CA LEU A 204 1.17 -7.66 -29.08
C LEU A 204 2.00 -6.60 -29.81
N ASN A 205 2.81 -5.86 -29.04
CA ASN A 205 3.77 -4.89 -29.57
C ASN A 205 5.16 -5.53 -29.63
N PHE A 206 5.48 -6.12 -30.79
CA PHE A 206 6.76 -6.81 -30.99
C PHE A 206 7.96 -5.85 -31.02
N GLU A 207 7.79 -4.59 -31.41
CA GLU A 207 8.86 -3.60 -31.34
C GLU A 207 9.25 -3.31 -29.91
N LYS A 208 8.25 -3.08 -29.05
CA LYS A 208 8.48 -2.88 -27.61
C LYS A 208 9.10 -4.11 -26.95
N ALA A 209 8.63 -5.31 -27.30
CA ALA A 209 9.20 -6.55 -26.81
C ALA A 209 10.67 -6.71 -27.21
N LYS A 210 11.02 -6.36 -28.47
CA LYS A 210 12.38 -6.41 -28.96
C LYS A 210 13.32 -5.45 -28.23
N GLU A 211 12.88 -4.24 -27.88
CA GLU A 211 13.65 -3.29 -27.04
C GLU A 211 14.05 -3.91 -25.69
N LEU A 212 13.23 -4.81 -25.17
CA LEU A 212 13.45 -5.49 -23.89
C LEU A 212 14.08 -6.89 -24.05
N ASN A 213 14.48 -7.27 -25.27
CA ASN A 213 14.96 -8.61 -25.61
C ASN A 213 13.96 -9.73 -25.26
N LEU A 214 12.67 -9.47 -25.40
CA LEU A 214 11.59 -10.43 -25.16
C LEU A 214 11.13 -11.07 -26.48
N ASN A 215 10.80 -12.36 -26.44
CA ASN A 215 10.16 -13.08 -27.53
C ASN A 215 8.73 -13.44 -27.13
N LEU A 216 7.74 -12.79 -27.75
CA LEU A 216 6.31 -12.99 -27.46
C LEU A 216 5.63 -13.99 -28.41
N SER A 217 6.38 -14.76 -29.23
CA SER A 217 5.81 -15.70 -30.23
C SER A 217 5.00 -16.84 -29.63
N HIS A 218 5.15 -17.10 -28.33
CA HIS A 218 4.38 -18.10 -27.59
C HIS A 218 3.00 -17.60 -27.15
N LEU A 219 2.71 -16.29 -27.30
CA LEU A 219 1.44 -15.68 -26.94
C LEU A 219 0.54 -15.52 -28.17
N THR A 220 -0.77 -15.68 -27.96
CA THR A 220 -1.79 -15.52 -29.01
C THR A 220 -2.86 -14.51 -28.62
N ILE A 221 -3.42 -13.80 -29.61
CA ILE A 221 -4.55 -12.90 -29.39
C ILE A 221 -5.73 -13.68 -28.79
N GLY A 222 -6.41 -13.13 -27.79
CA GLY A 222 -7.50 -13.79 -27.08
C GLY A 222 -7.06 -14.75 -25.97
N GLN A 223 -5.75 -15.03 -25.84
CA GLN A 223 -5.24 -15.88 -24.75
C GLN A 223 -5.45 -15.22 -23.39
N THR A 224 -5.98 -15.98 -22.42
CA THR A 224 -6.23 -15.49 -21.05
C THR A 224 -4.92 -15.39 -20.27
N MET A 225 -4.61 -14.18 -19.81
CA MET A 225 -3.41 -13.86 -19.02
C MET A 225 -3.73 -13.55 -17.56
N VAL A 226 -4.91 -13.01 -17.28
CA VAL A 226 -5.32 -12.61 -15.94
C VAL A 226 -6.65 -13.25 -15.60
N CYS A 227 -6.77 -13.78 -14.40
CA CYS A 227 -8.01 -14.35 -13.87
C CYS A 227 -8.30 -13.75 -12.48
N VAL A 228 -9.57 -13.55 -12.20
CA VAL A 228 -10.02 -13.28 -10.83
C VAL A 228 -10.12 -14.60 -10.07
N ASP A 229 -9.60 -14.65 -8.85
CA ASP A 229 -9.66 -15.82 -7.98
C ASP A 229 -10.25 -15.41 -6.62
N PRO A 230 -11.40 -15.99 -6.22
CA PRO A 230 -12.07 -15.68 -4.96
C PRO A 230 -11.18 -15.80 -3.71
N ARG A 231 -10.14 -16.64 -3.75
CA ARG A 231 -9.19 -16.81 -2.63
C ARG A 231 -8.39 -15.56 -2.31
N TYR A 232 -8.31 -14.59 -3.25
CA TYR A 232 -7.62 -13.31 -3.05
C TYR A 232 -8.55 -12.18 -2.60
N PHE A 233 -9.86 -12.42 -2.47
CA PHE A 233 -10.76 -11.47 -1.83
C PHE A 233 -10.53 -11.46 -0.32
N ARG A 234 -10.61 -10.29 0.28
CA ARG A 234 -10.53 -10.15 1.72
C ARG A 234 -11.92 -10.38 2.33
N PRO A 235 -12.02 -10.89 3.57
CA PRO A 235 -13.30 -10.98 4.28
C PRO A 235 -14.03 -9.63 4.37
N THR A 236 -13.27 -8.55 4.43
CA THR A 236 -13.77 -7.16 4.35
C THR A 236 -12.85 -6.35 3.45
N GLU A 237 -13.40 -5.84 2.34
CA GLU A 237 -12.65 -5.06 1.36
C GLU A 237 -12.59 -3.57 1.69
N VAL A 238 -11.60 -2.93 1.12
CA VAL A 238 -11.42 -1.48 1.06
C VAL A 238 -11.38 -1.09 -0.41
N ASP A 239 -12.44 -0.43 -0.88
CA ASP A 239 -12.62 -0.16 -2.32
C ASP A 239 -11.78 1.03 -2.80
N LEU A 240 -11.68 2.08 -1.98
CA LEU A 240 -11.01 3.32 -2.36
C LEU A 240 -10.14 3.84 -1.23
N LEU A 241 -8.89 4.15 -1.54
CA LEU A 241 -8.01 4.97 -0.71
C LEU A 241 -7.41 6.08 -1.58
N LEU A 242 -7.70 7.33 -1.21
CA LEU A 242 -7.20 8.55 -1.87
C LEU A 242 -6.83 9.57 -0.80
N GLY A 243 -5.56 9.84 -0.60
CA GLY A 243 -5.08 10.75 0.44
C GLY A 243 -5.07 12.21 0.01
N ASP A 244 -5.23 13.13 0.97
CA ASP A 244 -5.01 14.56 0.79
C ASP A 244 -3.62 14.94 1.35
N PRO A 245 -2.61 15.17 0.49
CA PRO A 245 -1.26 15.55 0.93
C PRO A 245 -1.10 17.03 1.27
N SER A 246 -2.17 17.83 1.21
CA SER A 246 -2.12 19.31 1.28
C SER A 246 -1.41 19.84 2.53
N LYS A 247 -1.53 19.17 3.67
CA LYS A 247 -0.84 19.55 4.91
C LYS A 247 0.68 19.40 4.77
N ALA A 248 1.11 18.26 4.24
CA ALA A 248 2.52 17.95 4.01
C ALA A 248 3.15 18.92 3.00
N GLU A 249 2.44 19.21 1.93
CA GLU A 249 2.88 20.19 0.93
C GLU A 249 3.02 21.60 1.51
N LYS A 250 2.00 22.08 2.21
CA LYS A 250 1.96 23.47 2.77
C LYS A 250 2.94 23.69 3.90
N LYS A 251 3.05 22.74 4.84
CA LYS A 251 3.88 22.93 6.05
C LYS A 251 5.33 22.48 5.86
N LEU A 252 5.59 21.44 5.07
CA LEU A 252 6.92 20.87 4.92
C LEU A 252 7.49 20.98 3.51
N GLY A 253 6.72 21.48 2.54
CA GLY A 253 7.16 21.56 1.13
C GLY A 253 7.38 20.20 0.48
N TRP A 254 6.77 19.15 1.02
CA TRP A 254 6.86 17.81 0.44
C TRP A 254 6.04 17.73 -0.85
N LYS A 255 6.65 17.10 -1.90
CA LYS A 255 6.03 16.88 -3.21
C LYS A 255 6.40 15.50 -3.72
#